data_c52d506aa647e8d0c5ebd9b119879c2d
#
_entry.id   c52d506aa647e8d0c5ebd9b119879c2d
#
_cell.length_a   1.000
_cell.length_b   1.000
_cell.length_c   1.000
_cell.angle_alpha   90.00
_cell.angle_beta   90.00
_cell.angle_gamma   90.00
#
_symmetry.space_group_name_H-M   'P 1'
#
loop_
_entity.id
_entity.type
_entity.pdbx_description
1 polymer ?
#
loop_
_entity_poly.entity_id
_entity_poly.type
_entity_poly.pdbx_seq_one_letter_code
_entity_poly.pdbx_strand_id
1 'polypeptide(L)'
;MPGYYALKPSGSQFMFNLKADNHQTILTSERYESKQNAQRGIESVRENCRDDARYTRKSSKASEPYFTLTSTNGQTIGLSEMYSSTAAMENGIESCKRNGPSLDEREPA
;
A
#
# COMPACT_ATOMS: atom_id res chain seq x y z
N MET A 1 -3.67 -0.28 -17.77
CA MET A 1 -4.67 0.11 -16.75
C MET A 1 -4.00 0.13 -15.40
N PRO A 2 -4.26 1.15 -14.56
CA PRO A 2 -3.78 1.10 -13.19
C PRO A 2 -4.49 -0.03 -12.43
N GLY A 3 -3.90 -0.44 -11.31
CA GLY A 3 -4.47 -1.46 -10.47
C GLY A 3 -5.70 -1.00 -9.72
N TYR A 4 -5.90 -1.57 -8.54
CA TYR A 4 -7.12 -1.30 -7.76
C TYR A 4 -6.84 -1.47 -6.27
N TYR A 5 -7.74 -0.93 -5.46
CA TYR A 5 -7.74 -1.12 -4.02
C TYR A 5 -8.77 -2.19 -3.66
N ALA A 6 -8.34 -3.18 -2.87
CA ALA A 6 -9.25 -4.20 -2.34
C ALA A 6 -9.50 -3.89 -0.87
N LEU A 7 -10.70 -3.41 -0.56
CA LEU A 7 -11.13 -3.03 0.79
C LEU A 7 -11.88 -4.20 1.40
N LYS A 8 -11.46 -4.64 2.59
CA LYS A 8 -12.05 -5.83 3.20
C LYS A 8 -12.08 -5.75 4.72
N PRO A 9 -12.99 -6.49 5.36
CA PRO A 9 -12.96 -6.59 6.82
C PRO A 9 -11.76 -7.40 7.30
N SER A 10 -11.30 -7.08 8.50
CA SER A 10 -10.19 -7.77 9.17
C SER A 10 -10.59 -7.93 10.64
N GLY A 11 -11.27 -9.03 10.96
CA GLY A 11 -11.91 -9.18 12.27
C GLY A 11 -12.99 -8.13 12.44
N SER A 12 -12.93 -7.37 13.52
CA SER A 12 -13.85 -6.25 13.76
C SER A 12 -13.38 -4.95 13.12
N GLN A 13 -12.26 -4.98 12.41
CA GLN A 13 -11.66 -3.81 11.77
C GLN A 13 -11.70 -3.92 10.26
N PHE A 14 -11.13 -2.95 9.58
CA PHE A 14 -11.08 -2.92 8.12
C PHE A 14 -9.65 -2.66 7.67
N MET A 15 -9.30 -3.16 6.49
CA MET A 15 -8.01 -2.92 5.88
C MET A 15 -8.15 -2.91 4.37
N PHE A 16 -7.10 -2.48 3.67
CA PHE A 16 -7.08 -2.56 2.22
C PHE A 16 -5.71 -3.00 1.72
N ASN A 17 -5.73 -3.53 0.52
CA ASN A 17 -4.52 -3.77 -0.25
C ASN A 17 -4.55 -2.91 -1.51
N LEU A 18 -3.40 -2.40 -1.91
CA LEU A 18 -3.25 -1.87 -3.26
C LEU A 18 -2.71 -3.01 -4.12
N LYS A 19 -3.40 -3.32 -5.19
CA LYS A 19 -3.05 -4.40 -6.10
C LYS A 19 -2.77 -3.89 -7.50
N ALA A 20 -1.82 -4.52 -8.18
CA ALA A 20 -1.55 -4.23 -9.58
C ALA A 20 -2.65 -4.86 -10.45
N ASP A 21 -2.62 -4.56 -11.74
CA ASP A 21 -3.59 -5.11 -12.69
C ASP A 21 -3.46 -6.63 -12.84
N ASN A 22 -2.31 -7.20 -12.49
CA ASN A 22 -2.11 -8.66 -12.47
C ASN A 22 -2.49 -9.28 -11.11
N HIS A 23 -3.15 -8.52 -10.23
CA HIS A 23 -3.63 -8.93 -8.91
C HIS A 23 -2.55 -9.17 -7.86
N GLN A 24 -1.31 -8.80 -8.15
CA GLN A 24 -0.25 -8.87 -7.13
C GLN A 24 -0.41 -7.75 -6.11
N THR A 25 -0.24 -8.11 -4.83
CA THR A 25 -0.31 -7.14 -3.74
C THR A 25 0.93 -6.26 -3.75
N ILE A 26 0.72 -4.95 -3.81
CA ILE A 26 1.80 -3.97 -3.77
C ILE A 26 1.94 -3.41 -2.36
N LEU A 27 0.84 -3.12 -1.70
CA LEU A 27 0.82 -2.46 -0.40
C LEU A 27 -0.30 -3.05 0.45
N THR A 28 -0.02 -3.27 1.74
CA THR A 28 -1.01 -3.70 2.72
C THR A 28 -1.15 -2.59 3.75
N SER A 29 -2.38 -2.14 3.98
CA SER A 29 -2.63 -1.01 4.87
C SER A 29 -2.53 -1.42 6.34
N GLU A 30 -2.50 -0.40 7.21
CA GLU A 30 -2.80 -0.58 8.62
C GLU A 30 -4.28 -0.95 8.78
N ARG A 31 -4.67 -1.38 9.97
CA ARG A 31 -6.06 -1.70 10.27
C ARG A 31 -6.79 -0.47 10.76
N TYR A 32 -8.03 -0.31 10.30
CA TYR A 32 -8.86 0.84 10.63
C TYR A 32 -10.13 0.37 11.36
N GLU A 33 -10.63 1.18 12.26
CA GLU A 33 -11.81 0.82 13.06
C GLU A 33 -13.11 0.87 12.29
N SER A 34 -13.14 1.62 11.18
CA SER A 34 -14.33 1.74 10.35
C SER A 34 -13.96 1.66 8.87
N LYS A 35 -14.95 1.27 8.06
CA LYS A 35 -14.80 1.29 6.61
C LYS A 35 -14.47 2.69 6.11
N GLN A 36 -15.12 3.72 6.69
CA GLN A 36 -14.87 5.09 6.29
C GLN A 36 -13.42 5.50 6.55
N ASN A 37 -12.87 5.10 7.69
CA ASN A 37 -11.47 5.39 8.00
C ASN A 37 -10.53 4.67 7.05
N ALA A 38 -10.84 3.42 6.67
CA ALA A 38 -10.06 2.70 5.68
C ALA A 38 -10.10 3.41 4.31
N GLN A 39 -11.25 3.94 3.93
CA GLN A 39 -11.38 4.70 2.69
C GLN A 39 -10.55 5.99 2.73
N ARG A 40 -10.46 6.63 3.89
CA ARG A 40 -9.56 7.78 4.07
C ARG A 40 -8.09 7.37 3.92
N GLY A 41 -7.76 6.18 4.39
CA GLY A 41 -6.41 5.62 4.17
C GLY A 41 -6.10 5.43 2.70
N ILE A 42 -7.06 4.95 1.92
CA ILE A 42 -6.91 4.83 0.47
C ILE A 42 -6.64 6.20 -0.16
N GLU A 43 -7.41 7.22 0.22
CA GLU A 43 -7.17 8.59 -0.26
C GLU A 43 -5.78 9.07 0.10
N SER A 44 -5.30 8.71 1.31
CA SER A 44 -3.95 9.09 1.73
C SER A 44 -2.89 8.44 0.84
N VAL A 45 -3.08 7.19 0.43
CA VAL A 45 -2.16 6.56 -0.53
C VAL A 45 -2.17 7.33 -1.84
N ARG A 46 -3.34 7.67 -2.35
CA ARG A 46 -3.45 8.42 -3.61
C ARG A 46 -2.70 9.74 -3.55
N GLU A 47 -2.79 10.44 -2.43
CA GLU A 47 -2.15 11.74 -2.25
C GLU A 47 -0.64 11.65 -2.11
N ASN A 48 -0.13 10.56 -1.51
CA ASN A 48 1.28 10.47 -1.11
C ASN A 48 2.11 9.56 -2.01
N CYS A 49 1.49 8.67 -2.77
CA CYS A 49 2.22 7.60 -3.46
C CYS A 49 3.19 8.07 -4.54
N ARG A 50 3.03 9.29 -5.05
CA ARG A 50 3.91 9.82 -6.10
C ARG A 50 5.17 10.49 -5.56
N ASP A 51 5.19 10.81 -4.27
CA ASP A 51 6.30 11.50 -3.64
C ASP A 51 7.29 10.49 -3.08
N ASP A 52 8.48 10.40 -3.68
CA ASP A 52 9.50 9.46 -3.25
C ASP A 52 9.87 9.63 -1.77
N ALA A 53 9.77 10.84 -1.24
CA ALA A 53 10.07 11.12 0.17
C ALA A 53 9.10 10.46 1.13
N ARG A 54 7.95 9.96 0.65
CA ARG A 54 6.98 9.26 1.49
C ARG A 54 7.31 7.79 1.69
N TYR A 55 8.32 7.27 0.98
CA TYR A 55 8.73 5.87 1.08
C TYR A 55 9.92 5.71 2.01
N THR A 56 9.84 4.77 2.94
CA THR A 56 10.96 4.39 3.80
C THR A 56 11.38 2.98 3.41
N ARG A 57 12.63 2.84 3.01
CA ARG A 57 13.20 1.57 2.60
C ARG A 57 13.80 0.89 3.81
N LYS A 58 13.42 -0.37 4.05
CA LYS A 58 13.77 -1.11 5.25
C LYS A 58 14.25 -2.51 4.90
N SER A 59 14.78 -3.19 5.90
CA SER A 59 15.18 -4.59 5.78
C SER A 59 14.58 -5.35 6.95
N SER A 60 13.99 -6.52 6.67
CA SER A 60 13.40 -7.36 7.70
C SER A 60 14.48 -8.10 8.50
N LYS A 61 14.09 -8.83 9.54
CA LYS A 61 15.01 -9.66 10.33
C LYS A 61 15.67 -10.73 9.47
N ALA A 62 15.03 -11.18 8.40
CA ALA A 62 15.58 -12.14 7.47
C ALA A 62 16.38 -11.48 6.35
N SER A 63 16.71 -10.20 6.50
CA SER A 63 17.47 -9.40 5.51
C SER A 63 16.73 -9.24 4.18
N GLU A 64 15.39 -9.29 4.21
CA GLU A 64 14.58 -9.08 3.01
C GLU A 64 14.21 -7.61 2.90
N PRO A 65 14.47 -6.95 1.76
CA PRO A 65 14.09 -5.55 1.59
C PRO A 65 12.57 -5.39 1.53
N TYR A 66 12.09 -4.30 2.10
CA TYR A 66 10.69 -3.90 1.97
C TYR A 66 10.58 -2.40 2.19
N PHE A 67 9.40 -1.84 1.92
CA PHE A 67 9.20 -0.42 2.14
C PHE A 67 7.89 -0.17 2.88
N THR A 68 7.84 1.00 3.53
CA THR A 68 6.60 1.53 4.07
C THR A 68 6.27 2.83 3.34
N LEU A 69 4.98 3.14 3.26
CA LEU A 69 4.51 4.41 2.74
C LEU A 69 3.94 5.22 3.90
N THR A 70 4.43 6.43 4.08
CA THR A 70 3.98 7.32 5.15
C THR A 70 3.31 8.56 4.57
N SER A 71 2.42 9.15 5.33
CA SER A 71 1.82 10.42 4.99
C SER A 71 2.75 11.57 5.40
N THR A 72 2.36 12.80 5.02
CA THR A 72 3.17 13.98 5.35
C THR A 72 3.27 14.23 6.85
N ASN A 73 2.33 13.71 7.65
CA ASN A 73 2.39 13.84 9.10
C ASN A 73 3.19 12.73 9.78
N GLY A 74 3.85 11.88 8.99
CA GLY A 74 4.70 10.81 9.51
C GLY A 74 3.99 9.52 9.87
N GLN A 75 2.68 9.43 9.68
CA GLN A 75 1.94 8.20 9.96
C GLN A 75 2.13 7.18 8.85
N THR A 76 2.40 5.92 9.24
CA THR A 76 2.49 4.83 8.27
C THR A 76 1.10 4.52 7.72
N ILE A 77 0.98 4.54 6.40
CA ILE A 77 -0.27 4.19 5.73
C ILE A 77 -0.31 2.69 5.44
N GLY A 78 0.82 2.12 5.04
CA GLY A 78 0.90 0.71 4.74
C GLY A 78 2.33 0.25 4.50
N LEU A 79 2.49 -1.05 4.30
CA LEU A 79 3.79 -1.64 4.04
C LEU A 79 3.72 -2.61 2.86
N SER A 80 4.86 -2.79 2.21
CA SER A 80 4.98 -3.68 1.05
C SER A 80 5.15 -5.12 1.48
N GLU A 81 5.12 -6.01 0.49
CA GLU A 81 5.59 -7.39 0.65
C GLU A 81 7.11 -7.39 0.88
N MET A 82 7.63 -8.53 1.32
CA MET A 82 9.09 -8.72 1.44
C MET A 82 9.65 -9.10 0.08
N TYR A 83 10.72 -8.44 -0.33
CA TYR A 83 11.33 -8.67 -1.63
C TYR A 83 12.64 -9.44 -1.50
N SER A 84 13.02 -10.13 -2.57
CA SER A 84 14.25 -10.91 -2.58
C SER A 84 15.50 -10.06 -2.84
N SER A 85 15.33 -8.84 -3.32
CA SER A 85 16.45 -7.95 -3.65
C SER A 85 16.03 -6.50 -3.54
N THR A 86 17.03 -5.62 -3.40
CA THR A 86 16.79 -4.18 -3.43
C THR A 86 16.19 -3.75 -4.76
N ALA A 87 16.64 -4.32 -5.87
CA ALA A 87 16.09 -3.98 -7.18
C ALA A 87 14.60 -4.33 -7.26
N ALA A 88 14.20 -5.51 -6.74
CA ALA A 88 12.80 -5.91 -6.72
C ALA A 88 11.97 -4.96 -5.86
N MET A 89 12.51 -4.55 -4.71
CA MET A 89 11.82 -3.57 -3.84
C MET A 89 11.65 -2.24 -4.56
N GLU A 90 12.67 -1.73 -5.24
CA GLU A 90 12.55 -0.47 -5.98
C GLU A 90 11.51 -0.58 -7.09
N ASN A 91 11.40 -1.71 -7.75
CA ASN A 91 10.34 -1.96 -8.72
C ASN A 91 8.97 -1.93 -8.05
N GLY A 92 8.87 -2.44 -6.82
CA GLY A 92 7.64 -2.38 -6.03
C GLY A 92 7.23 -0.94 -5.72
N ILE A 93 8.20 -0.08 -5.38
CA ILE A 93 7.95 1.34 -5.15
C ILE A 93 7.42 1.99 -6.45
N GLU A 94 8.05 1.71 -7.58
CA GLU A 94 7.59 2.26 -8.86
C GLU A 94 6.18 1.76 -9.20
N SER A 95 5.90 0.50 -8.90
CA SER A 95 4.55 -0.05 -9.06
C SER A 95 3.53 0.69 -8.19
N CYS A 96 3.89 0.99 -6.96
CA CYS A 96 3.03 1.76 -6.06
C CYS A 96 2.75 3.15 -6.62
N LYS A 97 3.77 3.81 -7.15
CA LYS A 97 3.61 5.13 -7.77
C LYS A 97 2.67 5.10 -8.97
N ARG A 98 2.75 4.02 -9.78
CA ARG A 98 1.91 3.89 -10.98
C ARG A 98 0.46 3.51 -10.64
N ASN A 99 0.27 2.64 -9.66
CA ASN A 99 -1.04 2.07 -9.36
C ASN A 99 -1.80 2.85 -8.30
N GLY A 100 -1.08 3.53 -7.40
CA GLY A 100 -1.70 4.27 -6.31
C GLY A 100 -2.74 5.30 -6.71
N PRO A 101 -2.57 6.01 -7.85
CA PRO A 101 -3.58 6.98 -8.29
C PRO A 101 -4.90 6.37 -8.74
N SER A 102 -5.01 5.04 -8.83
CA SER A 102 -6.23 4.39 -9.29
C SER A 102 -7.46 4.79 -8.46
N LEU A 103 -8.58 4.99 -9.12
CA LEU A 103 -9.87 5.25 -8.48
C LEU A 103 -10.71 3.99 -8.32
N ASP A 104 -10.19 2.84 -8.73
CA ASP A 104 -10.91 1.56 -8.67
C ASP A 104 -10.80 0.98 -7.25
N GLU A 105 -11.93 0.97 -6.54
CA GLU A 105 -12.02 0.37 -5.20
C GLU A 105 -12.98 -0.81 -5.27
N ARG A 106 -12.53 -1.97 -4.81
CA ARG A 106 -13.33 -3.21 -4.85
C ARG A 106 -13.50 -3.76 -3.44
N GLU A 107 -14.67 -4.32 -3.21
CA GLU A 107 -14.96 -5.00 -1.94
C GLU A 107 -15.36 -6.43 -2.26
N PRO A 108 -15.01 -7.39 -1.35
CA PRO A 108 -15.46 -8.77 -1.53
C PRO A 108 -16.99 -8.83 -1.50
N ALA A 109 -17.51 -9.71 -2.28
CA ALA A 109 -18.96 -9.94 -2.32
C ALA A 109 -19.45 -10.58 -1.01
#